data_9494e8ea4e6f5cb8f235812e1339922a
#
_entry.id   9494e8ea4e6f5cb8f235812e1339922a
#
_cell.length_a   1.000
_cell.length_b   1.000
_cell.length_c   1.000
_cell.angle_alpha   90.00
_cell.angle_beta   90.00
_cell.angle_gamma   90.00
#
_symmetry.space_group_name_H-M   'P 1'
#
loop_
_entity.id
_entity.type
_entity.pdbx_description
1 polymer ?
#
loop_
_entity_poly.entity_id
_entity_poly.type
_entity_poly.pdbx_seq_one_letter_code
_entity_poly.pdbx_strand_id
1 'polypeptide(L)'
;MAANPYNNNSMIMRVWDKRKSLVFLGDAGVECGNLALSGPYAEDLNCDYLQMAHHGQNGCSEEFYRSIKFRACLWPTPMWVWNNDTGKGFDTAHLKTVRTREWMDKIGIKEHHVSVRDGLWRLD
;
A
#
# COMPACT_ATOMS: atom_id res chain seq x y z
N MET A 1 -18.75 -5.50 2.08
CA MET A 1 -18.23 -5.10 3.41
C MET A 1 -18.42 -3.61 3.58
N ALA A 2 -18.93 -3.18 4.72
CA ALA A 2 -19.08 -1.76 4.99
C ALA A 2 -17.71 -1.08 5.09
N ALA A 3 -17.61 0.14 4.58
CA ALA A 3 -16.39 0.93 4.67
C ALA A 3 -16.08 1.26 6.13
N ASN A 4 -14.80 1.24 6.48
CA ASN A 4 -14.35 1.68 7.79
C ASN A 4 -14.22 3.22 7.77
N PRO A 5 -15.07 3.96 8.48
CA PRO A 5 -15.04 5.42 8.43
C PRO A 5 -13.74 6.01 8.99
N TYR A 6 -13.05 5.32 9.88
CA TYR A 6 -11.76 5.79 10.40
C TYR A 6 -10.68 5.70 9.31
N ASN A 7 -10.68 4.64 8.53
CA ASN A 7 -9.71 4.48 7.44
C ASN A 7 -9.98 5.45 6.29
N ASN A 8 -11.23 5.83 6.07
CA ASN A 8 -11.58 6.83 5.06
C ASN A 8 -11.13 8.24 5.44
N ASN A 9 -10.77 8.47 6.69
CA ASN A 9 -10.20 9.72 7.17
C ASN A 9 -8.67 9.68 7.26
N SER A 10 -8.03 8.67 6.72
CA SER A 10 -6.57 8.57 6.70
C SER A 10 -5.97 9.71 5.88
N MET A 11 -4.90 10.29 6.42
CA MET A 11 -4.15 11.30 5.73
C MET A 11 -3.25 10.66 4.69
N ILE A 12 -3.34 11.13 3.45
CA ILE A 12 -2.41 10.76 2.39
C ILE A 12 -1.36 11.87 2.31
N MET A 13 -0.08 11.49 2.43
CA MET A 13 1.01 12.44 2.44
C MET A 13 2.02 12.15 1.35
N ARG A 14 2.54 13.20 0.74
CA ARG A 14 3.64 13.11 -0.20
C ARG A 14 4.86 13.84 0.35
N VAL A 15 6.00 13.16 0.34
CA VAL A 15 7.29 13.72 0.74
C VAL A 15 8.25 13.58 -0.44
N TRP A 16 8.95 14.64 -0.78
CA TRP A 16 9.86 14.61 -1.94
C TRP A 16 11.05 15.54 -1.76
N ASP A 17 12.11 15.22 -2.47
CA ASP A 17 13.25 16.10 -2.67
C ASP A 17 13.59 16.14 -4.17
N LYS A 18 14.79 16.61 -4.52
CA LYS A 18 15.21 16.71 -5.92
C LYS A 18 15.39 15.35 -6.61
N ARG A 19 15.51 14.28 -5.86
CA ARG A 19 15.87 12.95 -6.38
C ARG A 19 14.81 11.90 -6.18
N LYS A 20 14.02 12.00 -5.12
CA LYS A 20 13.13 10.92 -4.69
C LYS A 20 11.81 11.46 -4.17
N SER A 21 10.77 10.67 -4.34
CA SER A 21 9.44 10.96 -3.81
C SER A 21 8.84 9.73 -3.16
N LEU A 22 8.12 9.96 -2.07
CA LEU A 22 7.40 8.93 -1.32
C LEU A 22 5.96 9.38 -1.14
N VAL A 23 5.05 8.43 -1.25
CA VAL A 23 3.64 8.65 -0.90
C VAL A 23 3.26 7.68 0.21
N PHE A 24 2.68 8.22 1.26
CA PHE A 24 2.17 7.46 2.40
C PHE A 24 0.66 7.48 2.36
N LEU A 25 0.05 6.30 2.27
CA LEU A 25 -1.40 6.14 2.15
C LEU A 25 -2.08 5.94 3.52
N GLY A 26 -1.29 5.72 4.58
CA GLY A 26 -1.84 5.40 5.89
C GLY A 26 -2.69 4.12 5.83
N ASP A 27 -3.86 4.16 6.43
CA ASP A 27 -4.81 3.05 6.41
C ASP A 27 -5.96 3.28 5.39
N ALA A 28 -5.71 4.05 4.34
CA ALA A 28 -6.70 4.38 3.34
C ALA A 28 -7.36 3.13 2.75
N GLY A 29 -8.68 3.12 2.73
CA GLY A 29 -9.47 2.08 2.10
C GLY A 29 -9.83 2.42 0.66
N VAL A 30 -10.71 1.63 0.06
CA VAL A 30 -11.12 1.78 -1.34
C VAL A 30 -11.71 3.17 -1.61
N GLU A 31 -12.61 3.63 -0.77
CA GLU A 31 -13.27 4.94 -0.97
C GLU A 31 -12.28 6.10 -0.87
N CYS A 32 -11.40 6.08 0.12
CA CYS A 32 -10.38 7.11 0.30
C CYS A 32 -9.44 7.16 -0.91
N GLY A 33 -8.99 6.00 -1.38
CA GLY A 33 -8.15 5.91 -2.57
C GLY A 33 -8.85 6.44 -3.82
N ASN A 34 -10.10 6.07 -4.03
CA ASN A 34 -10.89 6.53 -5.18
C ASN A 34 -11.11 8.05 -5.14
N LEU A 35 -11.36 8.61 -3.96
CA LEU A 35 -11.49 10.06 -3.81
C LEU A 35 -10.19 10.79 -4.15
N ALA A 36 -9.05 10.24 -3.74
CA ALA A 36 -7.74 10.80 -4.07
C ALA A 36 -7.50 10.79 -5.58
N LEU A 37 -7.83 9.69 -6.26
CA LEU A 37 -7.69 9.57 -7.71
C LEU A 37 -8.57 10.55 -8.50
N SER A 38 -9.77 10.84 -8.00
CA SER A 38 -10.70 11.76 -8.66
C SER A 38 -10.51 13.21 -8.24
N GLY A 39 -9.62 13.48 -7.29
CA GLY A 39 -9.37 14.81 -6.77
C GLY A 39 -8.34 15.59 -7.60
N PRO A 40 -8.12 16.88 -7.22
CA PRO A 40 -7.24 17.77 -7.97
C PRO A 40 -5.75 17.44 -7.86
N TYR A 41 -5.37 16.59 -6.90
CA TYR A 41 -3.97 16.22 -6.64
C TYR A 41 -3.66 14.78 -7.05
N ALA A 42 -4.47 14.20 -7.95
CA ALA A 42 -4.30 12.80 -8.36
C ALA A 42 -2.89 12.50 -8.91
N GLU A 43 -2.30 13.43 -9.67
CA GLU A 43 -0.97 13.25 -10.23
C GLU A 43 0.13 13.21 -9.15
N ASP A 44 -0.11 13.83 -8.00
CA ASP A 44 0.83 13.81 -6.89
C ASP A 44 0.92 12.45 -6.18
N LEU A 45 0.05 11.51 -6.54
CA LEU A 45 0.14 10.12 -6.09
C LEU A 45 1.25 9.35 -6.81
N ASN A 46 1.68 9.82 -7.98
CA ASN A 46 2.82 9.23 -8.68
C ASN A 46 4.10 9.49 -7.87
N CYS A 47 4.90 8.46 -7.67
CA CYS A 47 6.06 8.54 -6.77
C CYS A 47 7.07 7.45 -7.09
N ASP A 48 8.22 7.51 -6.42
CA ASP A 48 9.20 6.43 -6.48
C ASP A 48 8.86 5.32 -5.51
N TYR A 49 8.47 5.67 -4.28
CA TYR A 49 8.20 4.73 -3.20
C TYR A 49 6.78 4.94 -2.68
N LEU A 50 5.99 3.89 -2.70
CA LEU A 50 4.60 3.91 -2.24
C LEU A 50 4.43 3.04 -0.99
N GLN A 51 4.01 3.65 0.11
CA GLN A 51 3.63 2.87 1.29
C GLN A 51 2.27 2.23 1.03
N MET A 52 2.23 0.90 1.15
CA MET A 52 1.01 0.12 0.90
C MET A 52 -0.04 0.42 1.98
N ALA A 53 -1.24 0.76 1.53
CA ALA A 53 -2.32 1.19 2.42
C ALA A 53 -2.71 0.07 3.39
N HIS A 54 -3.01 0.45 4.62
CA HIS A 54 -3.53 -0.45 5.67
C HIS A 54 -2.63 -1.67 5.87
N HIS A 55 -1.31 -1.45 5.99
CA HIS A 55 -0.31 -2.50 6.16
C HIS A 55 -0.29 -3.53 5.03
N GLY A 56 -0.79 -3.16 3.84
CA GLY A 56 -0.89 -4.04 2.69
C GLY A 56 -2.12 -4.95 2.68
N GLN A 57 -2.93 -4.92 3.73
CA GLN A 57 -4.14 -5.74 3.78
C GLN A 57 -5.33 -5.04 3.07
N ASN A 58 -6.50 -4.99 3.64
CA ASN A 58 -7.73 -4.44 3.05
C ASN A 58 -7.66 -2.92 2.85
N GLY A 59 -6.73 -2.46 2.06
CA GLY A 59 -6.50 -1.04 1.76
C GLY A 59 -7.17 -0.60 0.47
N CYS A 60 -6.42 0.10 -0.38
CA CYS A 60 -6.92 0.60 -1.66
C CYS A 60 -7.21 -0.55 -2.64
N SER A 61 -7.97 -0.25 -3.70
CA SER A 61 -8.34 -1.23 -4.72
C SER A 61 -7.20 -1.54 -5.68
N GLU A 62 -7.35 -2.62 -6.44
CA GLU A 62 -6.43 -2.95 -7.52
C GLU A 62 -6.37 -1.83 -8.56
N GLU A 63 -7.53 -1.25 -8.92
CA GLU A 63 -7.60 -0.14 -9.88
C GLU A 63 -6.83 1.07 -9.40
N PHE A 64 -6.86 1.36 -8.10
CA PHE A 64 -6.10 2.46 -7.52
C PHE A 64 -4.61 2.28 -7.82
N TYR A 65 -4.05 1.12 -7.50
CA TYR A 65 -2.62 0.86 -7.71
C TYR A 65 -2.25 0.84 -9.19
N ARG A 66 -3.14 0.38 -10.05
CA ARG A 66 -2.90 0.39 -11.51
C ARG A 66 -2.97 1.78 -12.11
N SER A 67 -3.66 2.72 -11.45
CA SER A 67 -3.87 4.07 -11.96
C SER A 67 -2.71 5.02 -11.65
N ILE A 68 -1.79 4.65 -10.77
CA ILE A 68 -0.67 5.50 -10.39
C ILE A 68 0.65 4.87 -10.80
N LYS A 69 1.69 5.70 -10.94
CA LYS A 69 3.02 5.25 -11.31
C LYS A 69 3.92 5.26 -10.08
N PHE A 70 4.54 4.13 -9.79
CA PHE A 70 5.49 4.01 -8.69
C PHE A 70 6.47 2.88 -8.98
N ARG A 71 7.64 2.93 -8.34
CA ARG A 71 8.72 1.99 -8.62
C ARG A 71 8.84 0.90 -7.57
N ALA A 72 8.58 1.23 -6.31
CA ALA A 72 8.80 0.33 -5.19
C ALA A 72 7.69 0.43 -4.17
N CYS A 73 7.44 -0.67 -3.46
CA CYS A 73 6.45 -0.78 -2.39
C CYS A 73 7.13 -0.79 -1.03
N LEU A 74 6.60 0.00 -0.10
CA LEU A 74 6.95 -0.05 1.32
C LEU A 74 5.83 -0.75 2.08
N TRP A 75 6.15 -1.85 2.75
CA TRP A 75 5.18 -2.67 3.47
C TRP A 75 5.44 -2.59 4.97
N PRO A 76 4.75 -1.69 5.70
CA PRO A 76 4.79 -1.68 7.17
C PRO A 76 3.85 -2.78 7.69
N THR A 77 4.30 -4.03 7.58
CA THR A 77 3.43 -5.20 7.67
C THR A 77 4.02 -6.22 8.63
N PRO A 78 3.28 -6.63 9.69
CA PRO A 78 3.73 -7.72 10.56
C PRO A 78 3.61 -9.07 9.87
N MET A 79 4.33 -10.08 10.40
CA MET A 79 4.43 -11.39 9.75
C MET A 79 3.09 -12.06 9.50
N TRP A 80 2.20 -12.03 10.47
CA TRP A 80 0.90 -12.69 10.34
C TRP A 80 0.02 -12.03 9.26
N VAL A 81 0.15 -10.71 9.09
CA VAL A 81 -0.55 -9.99 8.01
C VAL A 81 0.11 -10.31 6.66
N TRP A 82 1.45 -10.30 6.62
CA TRP A 82 2.22 -10.58 5.40
C TRP A 82 1.87 -11.95 4.83
N ASN A 83 1.75 -12.94 5.70
CA ASN A 83 1.41 -14.32 5.33
C ASN A 83 -0.10 -14.60 5.34
N ASN A 84 -0.92 -13.62 5.74
CA ASN A 84 -2.37 -13.80 5.91
C ASN A 84 -2.68 -15.06 6.75
N ASP A 85 -2.01 -15.18 7.90
CA ASP A 85 -1.98 -16.39 8.71
C ASP A 85 -2.21 -16.04 10.18
N THR A 86 -3.35 -16.44 10.72
CA THR A 86 -3.70 -16.25 12.14
C THR A 86 -3.48 -17.53 12.96
N GLY A 87 -2.68 -18.47 12.45
CA GLY A 87 -2.34 -19.71 13.13
C GLY A 87 -2.71 -20.99 12.38
N LYS A 88 -3.34 -20.87 11.20
CA LYS A 88 -3.81 -22.01 10.42
C LYS A 88 -2.98 -22.29 9.16
N GLY A 89 -1.96 -21.47 8.91
CA GLY A 89 -1.09 -21.61 7.77
C GLY A 89 -1.15 -20.42 6.82
N PHE A 90 -0.31 -20.45 5.80
CA PHE A 90 -0.19 -19.38 4.81
C PHE A 90 -1.48 -19.19 4.04
N ASP A 91 -1.92 -17.93 3.95
CA ASP A 91 -3.09 -17.48 3.18
C ASP A 91 -4.41 -18.13 3.61
N THR A 92 -4.57 -18.40 4.90
CA THR A 92 -5.78 -19.00 5.45
C THR A 92 -6.70 -18.03 6.19
N ALA A 93 -6.24 -16.80 6.44
CA ALA A 93 -7.05 -15.77 7.09
C ALA A 93 -7.84 -14.95 6.05
N HIS A 94 -8.50 -13.88 6.50
CA HIS A 94 -9.42 -13.09 5.68
C HIS A 94 -8.79 -11.83 5.07
N LEU A 95 -7.50 -11.61 5.27
CA LEU A 95 -6.83 -10.40 4.80
C LEU A 95 -6.48 -10.52 3.32
N LYS A 96 -6.41 -9.39 2.64
CA LYS A 96 -6.10 -9.35 1.21
C LYS A 96 -4.62 -9.08 0.92
N THR A 97 -3.73 -9.28 1.90
CA THR A 97 -2.31 -9.00 1.73
C THR A 97 -1.69 -9.81 0.58
N VAL A 98 -1.91 -11.12 0.57
CA VAL A 98 -1.37 -12.00 -0.48
C VAL A 98 -1.91 -11.59 -1.84
N ARG A 99 -3.20 -11.25 -1.92
CA ARG A 99 -3.81 -10.75 -3.16
C ARG A 99 -3.18 -9.44 -3.61
N THR A 100 -2.95 -8.51 -2.68
CA THR A 100 -2.31 -7.23 -2.99
C THR A 100 -0.89 -7.45 -3.52
N ARG A 101 -0.16 -8.40 -2.96
CA ARG A 101 1.16 -8.79 -3.46
C ARG A 101 1.09 -9.31 -4.90
N GLU A 102 0.08 -10.12 -5.21
CA GLU A 102 -0.17 -10.61 -6.57
C GLU A 102 -0.46 -9.46 -7.54
N TRP A 103 -1.23 -8.46 -7.12
CA TRP A 103 -1.47 -7.26 -7.94
C TRP A 103 -0.16 -6.55 -8.28
N MET A 104 0.73 -6.41 -7.30
CA MET A 104 2.03 -5.77 -7.54
C MET A 104 2.87 -6.54 -8.53
N ASP A 105 2.87 -7.88 -8.45
CA ASP A 105 3.57 -8.72 -9.41
C ASP A 105 3.01 -8.53 -10.83
N LYS A 106 1.69 -8.47 -10.96
CA LYS A 106 1.02 -8.26 -12.26
C LYS A 106 1.31 -6.89 -12.85
N ILE A 107 1.43 -5.86 -11.99
CA ILE A 107 1.81 -4.51 -12.43
C ILE A 107 3.28 -4.45 -12.84
N GLY A 108 4.09 -5.37 -12.35
CA GLY A 108 5.52 -5.44 -12.67
C GLY A 108 6.42 -4.78 -11.63
N ILE A 109 5.92 -4.50 -10.42
CA ILE A 109 6.72 -3.96 -9.34
C ILE A 109 7.59 -5.07 -8.75
N LYS A 110 8.90 -4.85 -8.72
CA LYS A 110 9.86 -5.86 -8.25
C LYS A 110 10.58 -5.47 -6.96
N GLU A 111 10.60 -4.21 -6.60
CA GLU A 111 11.26 -3.74 -5.39
C GLU A 111 10.25 -3.62 -4.25
N HIS A 112 10.46 -4.41 -3.20
CA HIS A 112 9.58 -4.46 -2.03
C HIS A 112 10.42 -4.39 -0.76
N HIS A 113 10.10 -3.44 0.11
CA HIS A 113 10.70 -3.31 1.43
C HIS A 113 9.65 -3.66 2.48
N VAL A 114 9.80 -4.81 3.11
CA VAL A 114 8.85 -5.37 4.07
C VAL A 114 9.46 -5.30 5.46
N SER A 115 8.85 -4.52 6.35
CA SER A 115 9.44 -4.22 7.66
C SER A 115 9.79 -5.47 8.48
N VAL A 116 8.91 -6.47 8.49
CA VAL A 116 9.12 -7.69 9.28
C VAL A 116 10.17 -8.62 8.67
N ARG A 117 10.37 -8.56 7.36
CA ARG A 117 11.31 -9.41 6.63
C ARG A 117 12.69 -8.76 6.53
N ASP A 118 12.72 -7.47 6.22
CA ASP A 118 13.93 -6.76 5.82
C ASP A 118 14.49 -5.87 6.93
N GLY A 119 13.75 -5.71 8.04
CA GLY A 119 14.14 -4.86 9.15
C GLY A 119 14.10 -3.38 8.81
N LEU A 120 14.94 -2.60 9.47
CA LEU A 120 15.05 -1.17 9.21
C LEU A 120 15.65 -0.95 7.82
N TRP A 121 14.92 -0.20 7.00
CA TRP A 121 15.40 0.21 5.68
C TRP A 121 15.59 1.73 5.65
N ARG A 122 16.68 2.15 5.05
CA ARG A 122 17.05 3.56 4.95
C ARG A 122 17.10 3.99 3.50
N LEU A 123 16.44 5.10 3.22
CA LEU A 123 16.43 5.73 1.91
C LEU A 123 17.53 6.80 1.86
N ASP A 124 18.57 6.54 1.12
CA ASP A 124 19.70 7.48 0.94
C ASP A 124 19.60 8.25 -0.37
#